data_57adddff2d966b0db771b432391cca33
#
_entry.id   57adddff2d966b0db771b432391cca33
#
_cell.length_a   1.000
_cell.length_b   1.000
_cell.length_c   1.000
_cell.angle_alpha   90.00
_cell.angle_beta   90.00
_cell.angle_gamma   90.00
#
_symmetry.space_group_name_H-M   'P 1'
#
loop_
_entity.id
_entity.type
_entity.pdbx_description
1 polymer ?
#
loop_
_entity_poly.entity_id
_entity_poly.type
_entity_poly.pdbx_seq_one_letter_code
_entity_poly.pdbx_strand_id
1 'polypeptide(L)'
;MNYYRINEDSMYFVDFPGYGYAKVSKTQRAVWGKMVEKYLSERDTLKLVLLIVDLRHSPTSNDKMMFDWLKHYDLPMCVVATKADKIPKTRWQKHIKTMKQELGVLPGDNFIPFSSEIGLGKDELWGLIDGYIRPSENESPDSEDAEMIANESQQEESTEA
;
A
#
# COMPACT_ATOMS: atom_id res chain seq x y z
N MET A 1 15.35 7.88 5.07
CA MET A 1 13.90 8.00 4.88
C MET A 1 13.54 9.46 4.71
N ASN A 2 12.75 9.79 3.71
CA ASN A 2 12.23 11.13 3.48
C ASN A 2 10.72 11.12 3.72
N TYR A 3 10.20 12.15 4.41
CA TYR A 3 8.79 12.30 4.70
C TYR A 3 8.24 13.49 3.92
N TYR A 4 7.18 13.26 3.16
CA TYR A 4 6.49 14.29 2.39
C TYR A 4 5.07 14.43 2.92
N ARG A 5 4.71 15.62 3.39
CA ARG A 5 3.34 15.94 3.78
C ARG A 5 2.50 16.18 2.53
N ILE A 6 1.33 15.59 2.49
CA ILE A 6 0.41 15.69 1.36
C ILE A 6 -0.93 16.22 1.89
N ASN A 7 -1.55 17.12 1.14
CA ASN A 7 -2.87 17.69 1.43
C ASN A 7 -3.02 18.18 2.87
N GLU A 8 -2.18 19.15 3.29
CA GLU A 8 -2.26 19.84 4.60
C GLU A 8 -2.30 18.85 5.78
N ASP A 9 -1.37 17.90 5.80
CA ASP A 9 -1.22 16.87 6.84
C ASP A 9 -2.27 15.74 6.85
N SER A 10 -3.09 15.60 5.80
CA SER A 10 -4.03 14.48 5.70
C SER A 10 -3.30 13.14 5.60
N MET A 11 -2.08 13.11 5.04
CA MET A 11 -1.23 11.91 4.93
C MET A 11 0.25 12.24 4.76
N TYR A 12 1.09 11.23 4.94
CA TYR A 12 2.52 11.28 4.66
C TYR A 12 2.90 10.24 3.62
N PHE A 13 3.65 10.66 2.60
CA PHE A 13 4.43 9.74 1.79
C PHE A 13 5.79 9.57 2.43
N VAL A 14 6.19 8.30 2.61
CA VAL A 14 7.49 7.95 3.17
C VAL A 14 8.32 7.28 2.10
N ASP A 15 9.37 7.95 1.66
CA ASP A 15 10.29 7.45 0.65
C ASP A 15 11.47 6.74 1.31
N PHE A 16 11.63 5.47 0.95
CA PHE A 16 12.76 4.66 1.38
C PHE A 16 13.86 4.68 0.33
N PRO A 17 15.14 4.66 0.75
CA PRO A 17 16.24 4.45 -0.19
C PRO A 17 16.02 3.14 -0.95
N GLY A 18 16.12 3.19 -2.30
CA GLY A 18 15.88 2.02 -3.14
C GLY A 18 16.80 0.85 -2.78
N TYR A 19 16.23 -0.33 -2.62
CA TYR A 19 16.95 -1.58 -2.30
C TYR A 19 17.87 -2.06 -3.43
N GLY A 20 17.73 -1.50 -4.64
CA GLY A 20 18.57 -1.78 -5.83
C GLY A 20 19.80 -0.89 -5.98
N TYR A 21 20.10 0.00 -5.05
CA TYR A 21 21.26 0.89 -5.16
C TYR A 21 22.57 0.11 -5.07
N ALA A 22 23.23 -0.07 -6.21
CA ALA A 22 24.42 -0.90 -6.38
C ALA A 22 25.67 -0.42 -5.61
N LYS A 23 25.65 0.77 -5.01
CA LYS A 23 26.81 1.41 -4.37
C LYS A 23 26.86 1.30 -2.85
N VAL A 24 25.95 0.57 -2.20
CA VAL A 24 25.95 0.40 -0.74
C VAL A 24 26.59 -0.93 -0.35
N SER A 25 27.38 -0.90 0.72
CA SER A 25 28.03 -2.10 1.28
C SER A 25 26.99 -3.14 1.75
N LYS A 26 27.39 -4.42 1.82
CA LYS A 26 26.52 -5.50 2.35
C LYS A 26 26.01 -5.19 3.76
N THR A 27 26.84 -4.58 4.59
CA THR A 27 26.52 -4.19 5.98
C THR A 27 25.46 -3.09 6.01
N GLN A 28 25.61 -2.05 5.19
CA GLN A 28 24.62 -0.98 5.09
C GLN A 28 23.27 -1.48 4.56
N ARG A 29 23.30 -2.44 3.62
CA ARG A 29 22.10 -3.07 3.08
C ARG A 29 21.35 -3.88 4.14
N ALA A 30 22.06 -4.60 5.01
CA ALA A 30 21.48 -5.34 6.11
C ALA A 30 20.85 -4.42 7.18
N VAL A 31 21.51 -3.32 7.53
CA VAL A 31 20.98 -2.31 8.46
C VAL A 31 19.71 -1.66 7.88
N TRP A 32 19.75 -1.33 6.59
CA TRP A 32 18.62 -0.75 5.88
C TRP A 32 17.42 -1.72 5.83
N GLY A 33 17.66 -3.01 5.53
CA GLY A 33 16.61 -4.03 5.52
C GLY A 33 15.90 -4.13 6.87
N LYS A 34 16.63 -4.20 7.97
CA LYS A 34 16.06 -4.22 9.33
C LYS A 34 15.25 -2.96 9.66
N MET A 35 15.70 -1.78 9.19
CA MET A 35 14.97 -0.53 9.40
C MET A 35 13.63 -0.52 8.64
N VAL A 36 13.62 -0.97 7.38
CA VAL A 36 12.40 -1.07 6.57
C VAL A 36 11.44 -2.08 7.17
N GLU A 37 11.94 -3.28 7.50
CA GLU A 37 11.18 -4.33 8.14
C GLU A 37 10.51 -3.83 9.42
N LYS A 38 11.27 -3.22 10.33
CA LYS A 38 10.74 -2.63 11.55
C LYS A 38 9.68 -1.57 11.28
N TYR A 39 9.93 -0.66 10.33
CA TYR A 39 8.96 0.37 9.98
C TYR A 39 7.65 -0.20 9.45
N LEU A 40 7.73 -1.18 8.55
CA LEU A 40 6.55 -1.76 7.91
C LEU A 40 5.76 -2.68 8.84
N SER A 41 6.42 -3.38 9.77
CA SER A 41 5.78 -4.33 10.69
C SER A 41 5.23 -3.71 11.98
N GLU A 42 5.79 -2.58 12.43
CA GLU A 42 5.45 -2.00 13.74
C GLU A 42 4.60 -0.71 13.63
N ARG A 43 4.29 -0.24 12.40
CA ARG A 43 3.60 1.05 12.25
C ARG A 43 2.11 0.91 12.02
N ASP A 44 1.31 1.11 13.05
CA ASP A 44 -0.16 1.04 13.02
C ASP A 44 -0.81 2.06 12.05
N THR A 45 -0.12 3.17 11.78
CA THR A 45 -0.59 4.19 10.83
C THR A 45 -0.26 3.90 9.36
N LEU A 46 0.37 2.76 9.07
CA LEU A 46 0.66 2.35 7.69
C LEU A 46 -0.65 1.97 6.99
N LYS A 47 -0.97 2.66 5.90
CA LYS A 47 -2.20 2.44 5.14
C LYS A 47 -1.98 1.67 3.84
N LEU A 48 -0.89 1.94 3.14
CA LEU A 48 -0.59 1.33 1.85
C LEU A 48 0.91 1.37 1.56
N VAL A 49 1.43 0.29 1.01
CA VAL A 49 2.80 0.21 0.49
C VAL A 49 2.77 0.25 -1.03
N LEU A 50 3.51 1.18 -1.63
CA LEU A 50 3.69 1.26 -3.07
C LEU A 50 5.02 0.60 -3.45
N LEU A 51 4.96 -0.58 -4.06
CA LEU A 51 6.14 -1.27 -4.59
C LEU A 51 6.42 -0.76 -6.01
N ILE A 52 7.46 0.06 -6.15
CA ILE A 52 7.82 0.70 -7.42
C ILE A 52 8.74 -0.22 -8.22
N VAL A 53 8.31 -0.62 -9.41
CA VAL A 53 9.08 -1.46 -10.35
C VAL A 53 9.18 -0.80 -11.72
N ASP A 54 10.22 -1.15 -12.49
CA ASP A 54 10.42 -0.63 -13.85
C ASP A 54 9.81 -1.59 -14.88
N LEU A 55 8.72 -1.18 -15.53
CA LEU A 55 7.97 -2.02 -16.47
C LEU A 55 8.78 -2.42 -17.73
N ARG A 56 9.86 -1.73 -18.03
CA ARG A 56 10.71 -2.02 -19.21
C ARG A 56 11.46 -3.35 -19.10
N HIS A 57 11.71 -3.81 -17.89
CA HIS A 57 12.54 -4.98 -17.57
C HIS A 57 11.76 -6.01 -16.76
N SER A 58 12.25 -7.25 -16.74
CA SER A 58 11.81 -8.23 -15.76
C SER A 58 12.11 -7.75 -14.34
N PRO A 59 11.27 -8.10 -13.35
CA PRO A 59 11.51 -7.73 -11.97
C PRO A 59 12.84 -8.32 -11.48
N THR A 60 13.58 -7.54 -10.73
CA THR A 60 14.84 -7.99 -10.12
C THR A 60 14.57 -8.99 -9.00
N SER A 61 15.61 -9.72 -8.56
CA SER A 61 15.50 -10.60 -7.39
C SER A 61 15.08 -9.84 -6.12
N ASN A 62 15.49 -8.57 -6.00
CA ASN A 62 15.09 -7.73 -4.87
C ASN A 62 13.61 -7.31 -4.96
N ASP A 63 13.09 -7.04 -6.17
CA ASP A 63 11.66 -6.75 -6.37
C ASP A 63 10.81 -7.94 -5.96
N LYS A 64 11.20 -9.15 -6.39
CA LYS A 64 10.51 -10.40 -6.04
C LYS A 64 10.56 -10.66 -4.52
N MET A 65 11.74 -10.52 -3.92
CA MET A 65 11.90 -10.68 -2.47
C MET A 65 11.04 -9.70 -1.67
N MET A 66 10.97 -8.43 -2.09
CA MET A 66 10.14 -7.43 -1.42
C MET A 66 8.64 -7.72 -1.61
N PHE A 67 8.23 -8.11 -2.82
CA PHE A 67 6.86 -8.51 -3.10
C PHE A 67 6.44 -9.70 -2.23
N ASP A 68 7.24 -10.77 -2.19
CA ASP A 68 7.00 -11.96 -1.38
C ASP A 68 6.94 -11.63 0.11
N TRP A 69 7.81 -10.74 0.57
CA TRP A 69 7.84 -10.30 1.97
C TRP A 69 6.57 -9.53 2.33
N LEU A 70 6.13 -8.58 1.49
CA LEU A 70 4.90 -7.82 1.71
C LEU A 70 3.66 -8.72 1.74
N LYS A 71 3.61 -9.71 0.86
CA LYS A 71 2.55 -10.74 0.82
C LYS A 71 2.57 -11.62 2.07
N HIS A 72 3.75 -12.04 2.53
CA HIS A 72 3.90 -12.89 3.72
C HIS A 72 3.36 -12.22 4.98
N TYR A 73 3.54 -10.91 5.12
CA TYR A 73 3.04 -10.15 6.26
C TYR A 73 1.63 -9.55 6.04
N ASP A 74 0.97 -9.92 4.95
CA ASP A 74 -0.37 -9.44 4.58
C ASP A 74 -0.52 -7.91 4.62
N LEU A 75 0.54 -7.21 4.20
CA LEU A 75 0.54 -5.76 4.18
C LEU A 75 -0.23 -5.22 2.97
N PRO A 76 -1.09 -4.21 3.14
CA PRO A 76 -1.80 -3.59 2.03
C PRO A 76 -0.78 -2.98 1.06
N MET A 77 -0.78 -3.47 -0.19
CA MET A 77 0.20 -3.02 -1.18
C MET A 77 -0.39 -2.83 -2.58
N CYS A 78 0.31 -2.00 -3.36
CA CYS A 78 0.10 -1.87 -4.80
C CYS A 78 1.44 -1.92 -5.52
N VAL A 79 1.53 -2.73 -6.57
CA VAL A 79 2.66 -2.71 -7.50
C VAL A 79 2.45 -1.58 -8.51
N VAL A 80 3.34 -0.59 -8.51
CA VAL A 80 3.34 0.53 -9.44
C VAL A 80 4.42 0.29 -10.50
N ALA A 81 4.00 -0.17 -11.68
CA ALA A 81 4.90 -0.52 -12.77
C ALA A 81 5.19 0.71 -13.64
N THR A 82 6.28 1.41 -13.31
CA THR A 82 6.64 2.72 -13.85
C THR A 82 7.25 2.66 -15.26
N LYS A 83 7.40 3.85 -15.89
CA LYS A 83 8.05 4.04 -17.20
C LYS A 83 7.34 3.34 -18.37
N ALA A 84 6.02 3.19 -18.28
CA ALA A 84 5.21 2.64 -19.36
C ALA A 84 5.34 3.44 -20.67
N ASP A 85 5.59 4.76 -20.59
CA ASP A 85 5.85 5.63 -21.75
C ASP A 85 7.07 5.24 -22.58
N LYS A 86 8.06 4.56 -21.98
CA LYS A 86 9.27 4.08 -22.66
C LYS A 86 9.06 2.77 -23.42
N ILE A 87 7.85 2.21 -23.39
CA ILE A 87 7.47 0.98 -24.07
C ILE A 87 6.43 1.33 -25.16
N PRO A 88 6.55 0.83 -26.39
CA PRO A 88 5.50 1.00 -27.39
C PRO A 88 4.16 0.44 -26.90
N LYS A 89 3.06 1.18 -27.08
CA LYS A 89 1.72 0.78 -26.62
C LYS A 89 1.32 -0.64 -27.02
N THR A 90 1.72 -1.05 -28.23
CA THR A 90 1.48 -2.40 -28.78
C THR A 90 2.14 -3.52 -27.96
N ARG A 91 3.15 -3.20 -27.15
CA ARG A 91 3.87 -4.16 -26.29
C ARG A 91 3.47 -4.09 -24.81
N TRP A 92 2.65 -3.14 -24.39
CA TRP A 92 2.26 -2.96 -22.99
C TRP A 92 1.70 -4.23 -22.39
N GLN A 93 0.72 -4.85 -23.03
CA GLN A 93 0.07 -6.07 -22.53
C GLN A 93 1.07 -7.22 -22.29
N LYS A 94 2.05 -7.36 -23.19
CA LYS A 94 3.11 -8.36 -23.02
C LYS A 94 3.96 -8.06 -21.78
N HIS A 95 4.44 -6.81 -21.62
CA HIS A 95 5.28 -6.41 -20.48
C HIS A 95 4.52 -6.55 -19.15
N ILE A 96 3.26 -6.08 -19.10
CA ILE A 96 2.38 -6.20 -17.92
C ILE A 96 2.19 -7.67 -17.55
N LYS A 97 1.85 -8.51 -18.52
CA LYS A 97 1.65 -9.95 -18.29
C LYS A 97 2.92 -10.60 -17.74
N THR A 98 4.07 -10.34 -18.37
CA THR A 98 5.36 -10.88 -17.92
C THR A 98 5.68 -10.42 -16.50
N MET A 99 5.54 -9.11 -16.21
CA MET A 99 5.79 -8.56 -14.88
C MET A 99 4.91 -9.20 -13.81
N LYS A 100 3.60 -9.29 -14.06
CA LYS A 100 2.65 -9.94 -13.15
C LYS A 100 3.01 -11.41 -12.90
N GLN A 101 3.31 -12.16 -13.94
CA GLN A 101 3.68 -13.57 -13.83
C GLN A 101 4.97 -13.77 -13.04
N GLU A 102 6.00 -12.97 -13.33
CA GLU A 102 7.31 -13.11 -12.69
C GLU A 102 7.35 -12.63 -11.23
N LEU A 103 6.49 -11.68 -10.86
CA LEU A 103 6.28 -11.26 -9.46
C LEU A 103 5.34 -12.20 -8.70
N GLY A 104 4.52 -13.00 -9.38
CA GLY A 104 3.49 -13.81 -8.74
C GLY A 104 2.24 -13.01 -8.34
N VAL A 105 1.93 -11.93 -9.07
CA VAL A 105 0.72 -11.12 -8.86
C VAL A 105 -0.52 -11.95 -9.16
N LEU A 106 -1.42 -12.08 -8.20
CA LEU A 106 -2.65 -12.85 -8.29
C LEU A 106 -3.86 -11.96 -8.66
N PRO A 107 -4.97 -12.56 -9.13
CA PRO A 107 -6.24 -11.83 -9.25
C PRO A 107 -6.66 -11.24 -7.90
N GLY A 108 -6.98 -9.94 -7.89
CA GLY A 108 -7.28 -9.19 -6.66
C GLY A 108 -6.12 -8.37 -6.11
N ASP A 109 -4.88 -8.64 -6.52
CA ASP A 109 -3.74 -7.78 -6.16
C ASP A 109 -3.76 -6.47 -6.96
N ASN A 110 -3.45 -5.37 -6.29
CA ASN A 110 -3.35 -4.07 -6.94
C ASN A 110 -2.08 -3.97 -7.79
N PHE A 111 -2.23 -3.72 -9.08
CA PHE A 111 -1.14 -3.55 -10.04
C PHE A 111 -1.49 -2.46 -11.04
N ILE A 112 -0.76 -1.35 -11.01
CA ILE A 112 -1.02 -0.17 -11.83
C ILE A 112 0.17 0.10 -12.75
N PRO A 113 -0.01 0.00 -14.10
CA PRO A 113 0.95 0.55 -15.05
C PRO A 113 0.97 2.07 -14.94
N PHE A 114 2.17 2.65 -14.82
CA PHE A 114 2.31 4.06 -14.50
C PHE A 114 3.32 4.78 -15.38
N SER A 115 3.06 6.05 -15.66
CA SER A 115 4.04 6.97 -16.23
C SER A 115 3.78 8.39 -15.74
N SER A 116 4.76 8.99 -15.09
CA SER A 116 4.75 10.41 -14.71
C SER A 116 4.79 11.37 -15.93
N GLU A 117 5.38 10.92 -17.03
CA GLU A 117 5.56 11.73 -18.24
C GLU A 117 4.24 11.99 -18.99
N ILE A 118 3.37 10.99 -19.04
CA ILE A 118 2.11 11.05 -19.79
C ILE A 118 0.87 10.93 -18.89
N GLY A 119 1.04 10.92 -17.58
CA GLY A 119 -0.06 10.85 -16.60
C GLY A 119 -0.78 9.51 -16.53
N LEU A 120 -0.24 8.45 -17.19
CA LEU A 120 -0.86 7.13 -17.17
C LEU A 120 -0.90 6.58 -15.74
N GLY A 121 -2.06 6.05 -15.33
CA GLY A 121 -2.25 5.42 -14.03
C GLY A 121 -2.33 6.39 -12.84
N LYS A 122 -2.22 7.71 -13.08
CA LYS A 122 -2.24 8.72 -12.02
C LYS A 122 -3.56 8.72 -11.25
N ASP A 123 -4.67 8.83 -11.97
CA ASP A 123 -5.98 8.93 -11.34
C ASP A 123 -6.38 7.60 -10.69
N GLU A 124 -6.02 6.47 -11.29
CA GLU A 124 -6.21 5.13 -10.71
C GLU A 124 -5.44 4.97 -9.40
N LEU A 125 -4.16 5.40 -9.38
CA LEU A 125 -3.33 5.35 -8.18
C LEU A 125 -3.86 6.26 -7.07
N TRP A 126 -4.31 7.48 -7.39
CA TRP A 126 -4.92 8.37 -6.43
C TRP A 126 -6.23 7.82 -5.88
N GLY A 127 -7.10 7.26 -6.73
CA GLY A 127 -8.33 6.62 -6.28
C GLY A 127 -8.07 5.46 -5.32
N LEU A 128 -7.03 4.65 -5.60
CA LEU A 128 -6.62 3.58 -4.70
C LEU A 128 -6.12 4.13 -3.35
N ILE A 129 -5.24 5.12 -3.36
CA ILE A 129 -4.70 5.76 -2.14
C ILE A 129 -5.83 6.34 -1.30
N ASP A 130 -6.74 7.10 -1.91
CA ASP A 130 -7.89 7.70 -1.22
C ASP A 130 -8.78 6.63 -0.56
N GLY A 131 -8.96 5.48 -1.21
CA GLY A 131 -9.72 4.36 -0.65
C GLY A 131 -9.09 3.76 0.62
N TYR A 132 -7.76 3.80 0.75
CA TYR A 132 -7.07 3.34 1.96
C TYR A 132 -7.00 4.38 3.08
N ILE A 133 -7.14 5.66 2.76
CA ILE A 133 -7.00 6.75 3.74
C ILE A 133 -8.34 7.15 4.34
N ARG A 134 -9.41 7.17 3.54
CA ARG A 134 -10.75 7.50 4.02
C ARG A 134 -11.28 6.31 4.82
N PRO A 135 -11.74 6.52 6.07
CA PRO A 135 -12.50 5.50 6.77
C PRO A 135 -13.69 5.10 5.91
N SER A 136 -13.95 3.81 5.78
CA SER A 136 -15.23 3.35 5.24
C SER A 136 -16.33 3.95 6.11
N GLU A 137 -17.29 4.68 5.51
CA GLU A 137 -18.45 5.30 6.20
C GLU A 137 -19.35 4.26 6.90
N ASN A 138 -18.98 2.99 6.92
CA ASN A 138 -19.70 1.86 7.52
C ASN A 138 -19.10 1.33 8.83
N GLU A 139 -18.03 1.94 9.38
CA GLU A 139 -17.62 1.69 10.74
C GLU A 139 -18.10 2.84 11.63
N SER A 140 -19.41 2.92 11.83
CA SER A 140 -19.97 3.61 12.99
C SER A 140 -19.66 2.72 14.21
N PRO A 141 -18.83 3.14 15.17
CA PRO A 141 -18.90 2.57 16.49
C PRO A 141 -20.23 3.05 17.06
N ASP A 142 -21.00 2.18 17.68
CA ASP A 142 -22.23 2.44 18.42
C ASP A 142 -23.53 1.96 17.76
N SER A 143 -23.70 0.64 17.73
CA SER A 143 -25.04 0.05 17.82
C SER A 143 -25.19 -0.94 19.00
N GLU A 144 -24.11 -1.29 19.70
CA GLU A 144 -24.22 -2.19 20.86
C GLU A 144 -24.34 -1.48 22.20
N ASP A 145 -23.79 -0.25 22.36
CA ASP A 145 -23.88 0.48 23.65
C ASP A 145 -25.18 1.26 23.82
N ALA A 146 -25.91 1.57 22.75
CA ALA A 146 -27.19 2.27 22.85
C ALA A 146 -28.36 1.38 23.34
N GLU A 147 -28.32 0.07 23.08
CA GLU A 147 -29.34 -0.86 23.57
C GLU A 147 -29.16 -1.25 25.05
N MET A 148 -27.91 -1.21 25.57
CA MET A 148 -27.66 -1.48 26.98
C MET A 148 -28.16 -0.34 27.88
N ILE A 149 -28.04 0.92 27.47
CA ILE A 149 -28.47 2.08 28.27
C ILE A 149 -30.00 2.22 28.25
N ALA A 150 -30.67 1.83 27.16
CA ALA A 150 -32.13 1.88 27.07
C ALA A 150 -32.83 0.80 27.96
N ASN A 151 -32.18 -0.34 28.18
CA ASN A 151 -32.72 -1.41 29.02
C ASN A 151 -32.54 -1.17 30.51
N GLU A 152 -31.50 -0.44 30.95
CA GLU A 152 -31.34 -0.11 32.39
C GLU A 152 -32.35 0.97 32.84
N SER A 153 -32.74 1.89 31.98
CA SER A 153 -33.71 2.95 32.31
C SER A 153 -35.15 2.45 32.45
N GLN A 154 -35.50 1.26 31.95
CA GLN A 154 -36.84 0.67 32.08
C GLN A 154 -37.03 -0.25 33.30
N GLN A 155 -35.94 -0.65 33.94
CA GLN A 155 -36.01 -1.49 35.15
C GLN A 155 -36.12 -0.68 36.45
N GLU A 156 -35.73 0.59 36.45
CA GLU A 156 -35.85 1.44 37.66
C GLU A 156 -37.27 2.02 37.86
N GLU A 157 -38.08 2.15 36.80
CA GLU A 157 -39.48 2.63 36.93
C GLU A 157 -40.49 1.56 37.41
N SER A 158 -40.08 0.29 37.48
CA SER A 158 -41.02 -0.80 37.88
C SER A 158 -40.92 -1.22 39.34
N THR A 159 -40.10 -0.53 40.17
CA THR A 159 -39.87 -0.93 41.58
C THR A 159 -40.46 0.06 42.59
N GLU A 160 -41.09 1.16 42.12
CA GLU A 160 -41.77 2.15 43.01
C GLU A 160 -43.30 2.25 42.74
N ALA A 161 -44.00 1.11 42.67
CA ALA A 161 -45.46 1.13 42.68
C ALA A 161 -46.00 -0.02 43.57
#